data_792de75c93abc86fa7657bf02c2c15b3
#
_entry.id   792de75c93abc86fa7657bf02c2c15b3
#
_cell.length_a   1.000
_cell.length_b   1.000
_cell.length_c   1.000
_cell.angle_alpha   90.00
_cell.angle_beta   90.00
_cell.angle_gamma   90.00
#
_symmetry.space_group_name_H-M   'P 1'
#
loop_
_entity.id
_entity.type
_entity.pdbx_description
1 polymer ?
#
loop_
_entity_poly.entity_id
_entity_poly.type
_entity_poly.pdbx_seq_one_letter_code
_entity_poly.pdbx_strand_id
1 'polypeptide(L)'
;MDFLASLECNEIMHNKILFSGEFVMNKNQSLNGEDIVILQTMLENYPMKGNLDRLVTGGLFFPISSSAEIDHKKIISKLLNLGLIRENVPSEYLTYFTKSDLIVLLEKYNVKKSSGKNILIEEAIKFLTEDEIASYKSYKTFYVVSEEGKQVLEKHKNVVWFIEQEGFIFGYGKTNAVYNIHYFFNHPDIEPLNEMIEYYSTKDPEIAGKLHYLKGDYVSAIRYIIQFCTLSLSREVKKCLNNKFNLDFFGLSRTVRNEKWIIDSYIQISNYGNLDISSIIELNYESHFEHKGVINKDLFIKTVYAFIKEERGELDKLTDQYKEQIKNTYTKDSDPKEELLNTSFETYLAQEAAKEVALLDLLIEHLDIEMLEALRTRVELKISEYEFDEDDQ
;
A
#
# COMPACT_ATOMS: atom_id res chain seq x y z
N MET A 1 -25.82 -12.52 -37.50
CA MET A 1 -24.78 -13.48 -37.03
C MET A 1 -23.37 -13.15 -37.53
N ASP A 2 -23.21 -12.15 -38.37
CA ASP A 2 -21.90 -11.85 -39.02
C ASP A 2 -21.05 -10.77 -38.31
N PHE A 3 -21.57 -10.15 -37.26
CA PHE A 3 -20.85 -9.08 -36.57
C PHE A 3 -19.86 -9.61 -35.50
N LEU A 4 -20.15 -10.75 -34.90
CA LEU A 4 -19.28 -11.38 -33.89
C LEU A 4 -18.07 -12.11 -34.52
N ALA A 5 -18.24 -12.64 -35.71
CA ALA A 5 -17.15 -13.30 -36.45
C ALA A 5 -16.07 -12.31 -36.95
N SER A 6 -16.44 -11.04 -37.17
CA SER A 6 -15.48 -10.01 -37.58
C SER A 6 -14.62 -9.47 -36.43
N LEU A 7 -15.10 -9.53 -35.19
CA LEU A 7 -14.36 -9.11 -34.01
C LEU A 7 -13.29 -10.14 -33.59
N GLU A 8 -13.62 -11.44 -33.67
CA GLU A 8 -12.63 -12.50 -33.38
C GLU A 8 -11.51 -12.57 -34.42
N CYS A 9 -11.82 -12.34 -35.71
CA CYS A 9 -10.79 -12.28 -36.75
C CYS A 9 -9.86 -11.06 -36.60
N ASN A 10 -10.37 -9.92 -36.14
CA ASN A 10 -9.53 -8.72 -35.94
C ASN A 10 -8.61 -8.85 -34.73
N GLU A 11 -9.02 -9.51 -33.64
CA GLU A 11 -8.14 -9.76 -32.50
C GLU A 11 -7.00 -10.74 -32.85
N ILE A 12 -7.28 -11.78 -33.61
CA ILE A 12 -6.25 -12.75 -34.04
C ILE A 12 -5.28 -12.11 -35.06
N MET A 13 -5.76 -11.22 -35.93
CA MET A 13 -4.91 -10.50 -36.88
C MET A 13 -4.09 -9.39 -36.18
N HIS A 14 -4.63 -8.72 -35.17
CA HIS A 14 -3.90 -7.69 -34.43
C HIS A 14 -2.76 -8.29 -33.60
N ASN A 15 -2.98 -9.46 -32.98
CA ASN A 15 -1.93 -10.17 -32.25
C ASN A 15 -0.85 -10.76 -33.19
N LYS A 16 -1.17 -11.15 -34.42
CA LYS A 16 -0.18 -11.62 -35.41
C LYS A 16 0.65 -10.50 -36.02
N ILE A 17 0.11 -9.29 -36.18
CA ILE A 17 0.82 -8.15 -36.77
C ILE A 17 1.84 -7.54 -35.78
N LEU A 18 1.64 -7.71 -34.45
CA LEU A 18 2.60 -7.23 -33.43
C LEU A 18 3.88 -8.07 -33.35
N PHE A 19 3.94 -9.29 -33.89
CA PHE A 19 5.07 -10.19 -33.71
C PHE A 19 5.80 -10.58 -35.01
N SER A 20 5.44 -10.04 -36.19
CA SER A 20 6.13 -10.35 -37.47
C SER A 20 7.11 -9.26 -37.94
N GLY A 21 7.37 -8.22 -37.16
CA GLY A 21 8.40 -7.24 -37.46
C GLY A 21 9.76 -7.72 -36.94
N GLU A 22 10.79 -7.75 -37.82
CA GLU A 22 12.17 -7.92 -37.41
C GLU A 22 12.54 -6.84 -36.38
N PHE A 23 12.58 -7.24 -35.09
CA PHE A 23 12.99 -6.35 -34.01
C PHE A 23 14.50 -6.11 -34.06
N VAL A 24 14.91 -4.96 -34.56
CA VAL A 24 16.27 -4.46 -34.41
C VAL A 24 16.53 -4.22 -32.92
N MET A 25 17.36 -5.04 -32.32
CA MET A 25 17.79 -4.90 -30.93
C MET A 25 18.39 -3.52 -30.70
N ASN A 26 17.66 -2.63 -30.05
CA ASN A 26 18.19 -1.35 -29.60
C ASN A 26 18.76 -1.54 -28.18
N LYS A 27 20.05 -1.93 -28.09
CA LYS A 27 20.78 -2.18 -26.83
C LYS A 27 20.92 -0.99 -25.87
N ASN A 28 20.34 0.17 -26.23
CA ASN A 28 20.47 1.41 -25.46
C ASN A 28 19.28 1.69 -24.50
N GLN A 29 18.38 0.75 -24.29
CA GLN A 29 17.31 0.95 -23.30
C GLN A 29 17.82 0.56 -21.91
N SER A 30 18.13 1.56 -21.09
CA SER A 30 18.47 1.34 -19.67
C SER A 30 17.23 0.94 -18.87
N LEU A 31 17.39 0.03 -17.90
CA LEU A 31 16.38 -0.31 -16.93
C LEU A 31 16.10 0.86 -15.99
N ASN A 32 14.93 0.84 -15.36
CA ASN A 32 14.55 1.77 -14.30
C ASN A 32 13.75 1.05 -13.20
N GLY A 33 13.30 1.77 -12.18
CA GLY A 33 12.57 1.19 -11.06
C GLY A 33 11.26 0.52 -11.45
N GLU A 34 10.50 1.10 -12.40
CA GLU A 34 9.23 0.53 -12.87
C GLU A 34 9.43 -0.80 -13.58
N ASP A 35 10.53 -0.98 -14.32
CA ASP A 35 10.86 -2.24 -14.96
C ASP A 35 11.03 -3.37 -13.92
N ILE A 36 11.67 -3.05 -12.79
CA ILE A 36 11.86 -4.00 -11.68
C ILE A 36 10.52 -4.36 -11.04
N VAL A 37 9.64 -3.37 -10.83
CA VAL A 37 8.28 -3.61 -10.30
C VAL A 37 7.51 -4.58 -11.19
N ILE A 38 7.49 -4.32 -12.50
CA ILE A 38 6.77 -5.17 -13.46
C ILE A 38 7.38 -6.58 -13.47
N LEU A 39 8.70 -6.67 -13.50
CA LEU A 39 9.41 -7.96 -13.52
C LEU A 39 9.13 -8.78 -12.25
N GLN A 40 9.15 -8.15 -11.06
CA GLN A 40 8.79 -8.80 -9.79
C GLN A 40 7.34 -9.25 -9.78
N THR A 41 6.42 -8.37 -10.21
CA THR A 41 4.99 -8.70 -10.30
C THR A 41 4.73 -9.90 -11.20
N MET A 42 5.45 -9.99 -12.33
CA MET A 42 5.36 -11.14 -13.24
C MET A 42 5.91 -12.42 -12.59
N LEU A 43 6.96 -12.32 -11.77
CA LEU A 43 7.52 -13.48 -11.09
C LEU A 43 6.56 -14.03 -10.01
N GLU A 44 5.94 -13.16 -9.21
CA GLU A 44 5.04 -13.55 -8.13
C GLU A 44 3.69 -14.07 -8.60
N ASN A 45 3.16 -13.45 -9.65
CA ASN A 45 1.80 -13.73 -10.14
C ASN A 45 1.78 -14.67 -11.34
N TYR A 46 2.86 -15.36 -11.60
CA TYR A 46 2.99 -16.34 -12.66
C TYR A 46 2.18 -17.62 -12.40
N PRO A 47 1.39 -18.08 -13.39
CA PRO A 47 0.82 -17.32 -14.49
C PRO A 47 -0.56 -16.82 -14.14
N MET A 48 -0.76 -15.58 -14.21
CA MET A 48 -2.14 -15.10 -14.22
C MET A 48 -2.87 -15.70 -15.41
N LYS A 49 -3.99 -16.35 -15.15
CA LYS A 49 -4.86 -16.96 -16.12
C LYS A 49 -5.15 -15.98 -17.27
N GLY A 50 -4.30 -16.05 -18.29
CA GLY A 50 -4.65 -15.73 -19.64
C GLY A 50 -4.91 -14.28 -20.03
N ASN A 51 -4.45 -13.26 -19.28
CA ASN A 51 -4.55 -11.91 -19.82
C ASN A 51 -3.53 -10.95 -19.20
N LEU A 52 -2.55 -10.54 -20.01
CA LEU A 52 -1.67 -9.41 -19.70
C LEU A 52 -2.49 -8.15 -19.35
N ASP A 53 -3.65 -7.96 -20.02
CA ASP A 53 -4.57 -6.87 -19.73
C ASP A 53 -5.11 -6.91 -18.29
N ARG A 54 -5.19 -8.07 -17.64
CA ARG A 54 -5.57 -8.18 -16.22
C ARG A 54 -4.44 -7.83 -15.27
N LEU A 55 -3.19 -8.06 -15.63
CA LEU A 55 -2.04 -7.48 -14.89
C LEU A 55 -2.15 -5.95 -14.91
N VAL A 56 -2.55 -5.38 -16.03
CA VAL A 56 -2.62 -3.94 -16.29
C VAL A 56 -3.90 -3.30 -15.70
N THR A 57 -5.04 -3.97 -15.78
CA THR A 57 -6.35 -3.41 -15.39
C THR A 57 -6.87 -3.92 -14.05
N GLY A 58 -6.28 -4.96 -13.50
CA GLY A 58 -6.82 -5.68 -12.32
C GLY A 58 -6.50 -5.11 -10.96
N GLY A 59 -5.97 -3.89 -10.83
CA GLY A 59 -5.71 -3.28 -9.53
C GLY A 59 -4.62 -3.96 -8.69
N LEU A 60 -3.82 -4.86 -9.28
CA LEU A 60 -2.69 -5.51 -8.61
C LEU A 60 -1.41 -4.66 -8.63
N PHE A 61 -1.40 -3.59 -9.41
CA PHE A 61 -0.34 -2.60 -9.40
C PHE A 61 -0.59 -1.60 -8.28
N PHE A 62 -0.19 -1.96 -7.09
CA PHE A 62 -0.06 -1.07 -5.96
C PHE A 62 1.22 -0.27 -6.04
N PRO A 63 1.21 0.77 -5.32
CA PRO A 63 1.15 2.16 -5.71
C PRO A 63 2.50 2.62 -6.22
N ILE A 64 2.78 2.36 -7.46
CA ILE A 64 3.71 3.24 -8.16
C ILE A 64 2.96 4.56 -8.18
N SER A 65 3.51 5.54 -7.51
CA SER A 65 2.93 6.86 -7.29
C SER A 65 1.98 7.28 -8.41
N SER A 66 0.76 7.55 -8.05
CA SER A 66 -0.45 7.71 -8.85
C SER A 66 -0.44 8.77 -9.95
N SER A 67 0.69 9.26 -10.40
CA SER A 67 0.79 10.41 -11.31
C SER A 67 1.37 10.11 -12.70
N ALA A 68 1.82 8.89 -12.99
CA ALA A 68 2.25 8.54 -14.34
C ALA A 68 1.42 7.36 -14.85
N GLU A 69 0.73 7.53 -15.95
CA GLU A 69 0.23 6.41 -16.75
C GLU A 69 1.42 5.55 -17.16
N ILE A 70 1.64 4.44 -16.44
CA ILE A 70 2.68 3.49 -16.79
C ILE A 70 2.26 2.80 -18.07
N ASP A 71 2.97 3.04 -19.14
CA ASP A 71 2.79 2.32 -20.39
C ASP A 71 3.34 0.88 -20.27
N HIS A 72 2.51 0.01 -19.70
CA HIS A 72 2.85 -1.39 -19.48
C HIS A 72 3.23 -2.11 -20.77
N LYS A 73 2.62 -1.77 -21.91
CA LYS A 73 2.95 -2.38 -23.21
C LYS A 73 4.39 -2.02 -23.61
N LYS A 74 4.77 -0.78 -23.38
CA LYS A 74 6.14 -0.30 -23.64
C LYS A 74 7.15 -1.01 -22.74
N ILE A 75 6.85 -1.17 -21.44
CA ILE A 75 7.73 -1.88 -20.51
C ILE A 75 7.86 -3.35 -20.91
N ILE A 76 6.77 -4.06 -21.17
CA ILE A 76 6.81 -5.47 -21.59
C ILE A 76 7.63 -5.64 -22.86
N SER A 77 7.41 -4.79 -23.86
CA SER A 77 8.20 -4.83 -25.10
C SER A 77 9.70 -4.60 -24.82
N LYS A 78 10.02 -3.71 -23.89
CA LYS A 78 11.39 -3.45 -23.44
C LYS A 78 11.98 -4.69 -22.75
N LEU A 79 11.27 -5.30 -21.81
CA LEU A 79 11.73 -6.48 -21.08
C LEU A 79 11.95 -7.68 -22.02
N LEU A 80 11.09 -7.86 -23.02
CA LEU A 80 11.27 -8.86 -24.08
C LEU A 80 12.55 -8.59 -24.90
N ASN A 81 12.74 -7.34 -25.33
CA ASN A 81 13.93 -6.96 -26.11
C ASN A 81 15.24 -7.13 -25.34
N LEU A 82 15.18 -6.96 -24.00
CA LEU A 82 16.32 -7.19 -23.12
C LEU A 82 16.51 -8.66 -22.74
N GLY A 83 15.60 -9.55 -23.15
CA GLY A 83 15.65 -10.97 -22.81
C GLY A 83 15.32 -11.29 -21.34
N LEU A 84 14.76 -10.30 -20.59
CA LEU A 84 14.44 -10.48 -19.16
C LEU A 84 13.15 -11.26 -18.94
N ILE A 85 12.29 -11.28 -19.95
CA ILE A 85 11.10 -12.13 -20.02
C ILE A 85 11.10 -12.87 -21.37
N ARG A 86 10.46 -14.01 -21.41
CA ARG A 86 10.29 -14.83 -22.64
C ARG A 86 8.91 -15.46 -22.67
N GLU A 87 8.52 -15.99 -23.78
CA GLU A 87 7.35 -16.87 -23.84
C GLU A 87 7.62 -18.18 -23.08
N ASN A 88 6.58 -18.70 -22.44
CA ASN A 88 6.66 -19.99 -21.77
C ASN A 88 6.92 -21.12 -22.79
N VAL A 89 7.70 -22.11 -22.37
CA VAL A 89 7.72 -23.39 -23.10
C VAL A 89 6.46 -24.19 -22.75
N PRO A 90 5.92 -25.00 -23.70
CA PRO A 90 4.66 -25.70 -23.48
C PRO A 90 4.62 -26.57 -22.21
N SER A 91 5.72 -27.22 -21.83
CA SER A 91 5.81 -28.01 -20.60
C SER A 91 5.59 -27.20 -19.34
N GLU A 92 5.94 -25.91 -19.31
CA GLU A 92 5.65 -25.01 -18.20
C GLU A 92 4.15 -24.77 -18.01
N TYR A 93 3.33 -24.97 -19.06
CA TYR A 93 1.89 -24.85 -19.00
C TYR A 93 1.18 -26.03 -18.33
N LEU A 94 1.86 -27.17 -18.14
CA LEU A 94 1.25 -28.39 -17.58
C LEU A 94 0.62 -28.18 -16.20
N THR A 95 1.17 -27.29 -15.40
CA THR A 95 0.63 -26.95 -14.07
C THR A 95 -0.74 -26.29 -14.12
N TYR A 96 -1.10 -25.69 -15.28
CA TYR A 96 -2.36 -24.94 -15.51
C TYR A 96 -3.44 -25.81 -16.11
N PHE A 97 -3.10 -26.91 -16.71
CA PHE A 97 -4.10 -27.86 -17.15
C PHE A 97 -4.91 -28.40 -15.96
N THR A 98 -6.18 -28.62 -16.18
CA THR A 98 -6.99 -29.35 -15.22
C THR A 98 -6.53 -30.80 -15.15
N LYS A 99 -6.89 -31.51 -14.06
CA LYS A 99 -6.62 -32.95 -13.99
C LYS A 99 -7.25 -33.70 -15.19
N SER A 100 -8.42 -33.29 -15.65
CA SER A 100 -9.09 -33.86 -16.80
C SER A 100 -8.29 -33.66 -18.11
N ASP A 101 -7.73 -32.46 -18.31
CA ASP A 101 -6.88 -32.19 -19.47
C ASP A 101 -5.65 -33.08 -19.49
N LEU A 102 -4.98 -33.22 -18.35
CA LEU A 102 -3.80 -34.10 -18.21
C LEU A 102 -4.14 -35.58 -18.48
N ILE A 103 -5.29 -36.06 -18.01
CA ILE A 103 -5.75 -37.42 -18.29
C ILE A 103 -5.98 -37.64 -19.79
N VAL A 104 -6.58 -36.65 -20.48
CA VAL A 104 -6.81 -36.72 -21.94
C VAL A 104 -5.47 -36.70 -22.68
N LEU A 105 -4.56 -35.79 -22.31
CA LEU A 105 -3.23 -35.71 -22.93
C LEU A 105 -2.43 -37.02 -22.79
N LEU A 106 -2.56 -37.67 -21.63
CA LEU A 106 -1.82 -38.91 -21.32
C LEU A 106 -2.57 -40.21 -21.73
N GLU A 107 -3.73 -40.11 -22.36
CA GLU A 107 -4.60 -41.28 -22.63
C GLU A 107 -3.88 -42.40 -23.40
N LYS A 108 -3.04 -42.05 -24.38
CA LYS A 108 -2.26 -42.99 -25.16
C LYS A 108 -1.09 -43.67 -24.43
N TYR A 109 -0.74 -43.18 -23.24
CA TYR A 109 0.40 -43.68 -22.47
C TYR A 109 0.03 -44.59 -21.29
N ASN A 110 -1.25 -44.99 -21.18
CA ASN A 110 -1.73 -45.92 -20.12
C ASN A 110 -1.46 -45.46 -18.69
N VAL A 111 -1.39 -44.13 -18.45
CA VAL A 111 -1.18 -43.57 -17.11
C VAL A 111 -2.43 -43.76 -16.26
N LYS A 112 -2.24 -44.12 -14.97
CA LYS A 112 -3.34 -44.38 -14.04
C LYS A 112 -4.18 -43.10 -13.82
N LYS A 113 -5.45 -43.10 -14.30
CA LYS A 113 -6.37 -41.94 -14.23
C LYS A 113 -6.69 -41.49 -12.78
N SER A 114 -6.54 -42.37 -11.78
CA SER A 114 -6.73 -42.05 -10.36
C SER A 114 -5.55 -41.31 -9.71
N SER A 115 -4.43 -41.17 -10.38
CA SER A 115 -3.23 -40.48 -9.88
C SER A 115 -3.51 -39.01 -9.50
N GLY A 116 -2.76 -38.47 -8.53
CA GLY A 116 -2.80 -37.06 -8.19
C GLY A 116 -2.36 -36.18 -9.36
N LYS A 117 -2.76 -34.89 -9.36
CA LYS A 117 -2.41 -33.95 -10.45
C LYS A 117 -0.90 -33.84 -10.65
N ASN A 118 -0.11 -33.77 -9.57
CA ASN A 118 1.35 -33.65 -9.65
C ASN A 118 2.00 -34.86 -10.34
N ILE A 119 1.51 -36.07 -10.04
CA ILE A 119 1.99 -37.29 -10.69
C ILE A 119 1.67 -37.26 -12.18
N LEU A 120 0.48 -36.77 -12.57
CA LEU A 120 0.10 -36.64 -13.98
C LEU A 120 0.97 -35.61 -14.71
N ILE A 121 1.38 -34.53 -14.04
CA ILE A 121 2.32 -33.55 -14.60
C ILE A 121 3.70 -34.19 -14.80
N GLU A 122 4.22 -34.92 -13.82
CA GLU A 122 5.49 -35.64 -13.94
C GLU A 122 5.48 -36.63 -15.09
N GLU A 123 4.40 -37.39 -15.24
CA GLU A 123 4.23 -38.32 -16.37
C GLU A 123 4.09 -37.58 -17.71
N ALA A 124 3.41 -36.42 -17.72
CA ALA A 124 3.30 -35.60 -18.94
C ALA A 124 4.68 -35.06 -19.38
N ILE A 125 5.52 -34.61 -18.45
CA ILE A 125 6.90 -34.19 -18.75
C ILE A 125 7.73 -35.34 -19.34
N LYS A 126 7.47 -36.56 -18.89
CA LYS A 126 8.21 -37.74 -19.35
C LYS A 126 7.81 -38.20 -20.77
N PHE A 127 6.52 -38.14 -21.07
CA PHE A 127 5.99 -38.83 -22.24
C PHE A 127 5.59 -37.89 -23.39
N LEU A 128 5.25 -36.62 -23.10
CA LEU A 128 4.76 -35.67 -24.11
C LEU A 128 5.90 -34.82 -24.66
N THR A 129 5.85 -34.57 -25.95
CA THR A 129 6.68 -33.55 -26.61
C THR A 129 6.08 -32.17 -26.41
N GLU A 130 6.91 -31.12 -26.54
CA GLU A 130 6.45 -29.73 -26.47
C GLU A 130 5.35 -29.46 -27.52
N ASP A 131 5.46 -30.01 -28.73
CA ASP A 131 4.47 -29.85 -29.79
C ASP A 131 3.13 -30.50 -29.42
N GLU A 132 3.12 -31.65 -28.77
CA GLU A 132 1.91 -32.30 -28.28
C GLU A 132 1.19 -31.47 -27.23
N ILE A 133 1.93 -30.87 -26.33
CA ILE A 133 1.37 -29.99 -25.31
C ILE A 133 0.84 -28.70 -25.96
N ALA A 134 1.61 -28.08 -26.85
CA ALA A 134 1.23 -26.86 -27.54
C ALA A 134 0.00 -27.03 -28.43
N SER A 135 -0.22 -28.23 -29.02
CA SER A 135 -1.37 -28.53 -29.86
C SER A 135 -2.67 -28.73 -29.08
N TYR A 136 -2.60 -28.83 -27.75
CA TYR A 136 -3.79 -29.07 -26.94
C TYR A 136 -4.69 -27.83 -26.86
N LYS A 137 -5.99 -28.01 -27.06
CA LYS A 137 -6.98 -26.91 -27.19
C LYS A 137 -6.98 -25.89 -26.02
N SER A 138 -6.56 -26.29 -24.85
CA SER A 138 -6.53 -25.43 -23.66
C SER A 138 -5.17 -24.80 -23.41
N TYR A 139 -4.17 -25.08 -24.24
CA TYR A 139 -2.86 -24.45 -24.15
C TYR A 139 -2.93 -22.95 -24.48
N LYS A 140 -2.18 -22.17 -23.73
CA LYS A 140 -2.04 -20.72 -23.98
C LYS A 140 -0.59 -20.30 -23.79
N THR A 141 -0.16 -19.39 -24.63
CA THR A 141 1.13 -18.73 -24.50
C THR A 141 1.01 -17.58 -23.50
N PHE A 142 2.02 -17.39 -22.66
CA PHE A 142 2.16 -16.27 -21.75
C PHE A 142 3.64 -15.95 -21.52
N TYR A 143 3.94 -14.82 -20.90
CA TYR A 143 5.33 -14.45 -20.62
C TYR A 143 5.76 -14.93 -19.26
N VAL A 144 7.03 -15.34 -19.15
CA VAL A 144 7.70 -15.75 -17.91
C VAL A 144 8.99 -14.96 -17.75
N VAL A 145 9.38 -14.76 -16.50
CA VAL A 145 10.66 -14.16 -16.18
C VAL A 145 11.77 -15.14 -16.54
N SER A 146 12.75 -14.68 -17.33
CA SER A 146 13.91 -15.47 -17.71
C SER A 146 14.90 -15.62 -16.55
N GLU A 147 15.94 -16.44 -16.71
CA GLU A 147 17.02 -16.52 -15.70
C GLU A 147 17.80 -15.21 -15.60
N GLU A 148 17.99 -14.49 -16.71
CA GLU A 148 18.55 -13.13 -16.74
C GLU A 148 17.65 -12.15 -16.00
N GLY A 149 16.34 -12.27 -16.16
CA GLY A 149 15.36 -11.45 -15.41
C GLY A 149 15.44 -11.70 -13.90
N LYS A 150 15.57 -12.95 -13.47
CA LYS A 150 15.77 -13.29 -12.06
C LYS A 150 17.08 -12.73 -11.49
N GLN A 151 18.16 -12.76 -12.28
CA GLN A 151 19.45 -12.15 -11.88
C GLN A 151 19.32 -10.62 -11.73
N VAL A 152 18.54 -9.97 -12.58
CA VAL A 152 18.26 -8.53 -12.45
C VAL A 152 17.46 -8.24 -11.18
N LEU A 153 16.44 -9.05 -10.86
CA LEU A 153 15.70 -8.92 -9.61
C LEU A 153 16.60 -9.10 -8.38
N GLU A 154 17.47 -10.11 -8.38
CA GLU A 154 18.43 -10.31 -7.29
C GLU A 154 19.40 -9.13 -7.14
N LYS A 155 19.86 -8.56 -8.24
CA LYS A 155 20.69 -7.34 -8.21
C LYS A 155 19.96 -6.13 -7.62
N HIS A 156 18.65 -6.03 -7.84
CA HIS A 156 17.81 -4.94 -7.37
C HIS A 156 16.85 -5.39 -6.24
N LYS A 157 17.27 -6.33 -5.40
CA LYS A 157 16.47 -6.85 -4.28
C LYS A 157 16.04 -5.77 -3.28
N ASN A 158 16.77 -4.68 -3.19
CA ASN A 158 16.40 -3.51 -2.40
C ASN A 158 15.14 -2.83 -2.93
N VAL A 159 14.96 -2.72 -4.25
CA VAL A 159 13.72 -2.23 -4.88
C VAL A 159 12.57 -3.20 -4.59
N VAL A 160 12.81 -4.51 -4.76
CA VAL A 160 11.82 -5.55 -4.47
C VAL A 160 11.35 -5.47 -3.01
N TRP A 161 12.28 -5.44 -2.07
CA TRP A 161 11.96 -5.30 -0.65
C TRP A 161 11.12 -4.03 -0.38
N PHE A 162 11.51 -2.90 -0.97
CA PHE A 162 10.79 -1.64 -0.79
C PHE A 162 9.34 -1.74 -1.27
N ILE A 163 9.10 -2.29 -2.45
CA ILE A 163 7.75 -2.49 -3.00
C ILE A 163 6.88 -3.34 -2.08
N GLU A 164 7.43 -4.44 -1.56
CA GLU A 164 6.71 -5.34 -0.65
C GLU A 164 6.34 -4.68 0.68
N GLN A 165 7.16 -3.73 1.17
CA GLN A 165 7.00 -3.12 2.47
C GLN A 165 6.37 -1.71 2.43
N GLU A 166 6.36 -1.03 1.28
CA GLU A 166 5.92 0.37 1.16
C GLU A 166 4.52 0.60 1.72
N GLY A 167 3.56 -0.26 1.36
CA GLY A 167 2.17 -0.17 1.84
C GLY A 167 2.04 -0.31 3.35
N PHE A 168 2.85 -1.16 3.96
CA PHE A 168 2.90 -1.32 5.42
C PHE A 168 3.54 -0.09 6.10
N ILE A 169 4.67 0.37 5.58
CA ILE A 169 5.45 1.46 6.18
C ILE A 169 4.69 2.79 6.09
N PHE A 170 4.28 3.19 4.90
CA PHE A 170 3.71 4.51 4.63
C PHE A 170 2.17 4.53 4.59
N GLY A 171 1.54 3.38 4.44
CA GLY A 171 0.11 3.26 4.15
C GLY A 171 -0.18 3.39 2.65
N TYR A 172 -1.25 2.76 2.20
CA TYR A 172 -1.65 2.75 0.79
C TYR A 172 -1.95 4.15 0.27
N GLY A 173 -1.44 4.46 -0.92
CA GLY A 173 -1.70 5.72 -1.62
C GLY A 173 -0.90 6.93 -1.11
N LYS A 174 0.04 6.75 -0.17
CA LYS A 174 0.95 7.81 0.26
C LYS A 174 2.26 7.69 -0.50
N THR A 175 2.64 8.76 -1.20
CA THR A 175 3.97 8.87 -1.82
C THR A 175 4.98 9.40 -0.82
N ASN A 176 6.15 8.79 -0.79
CA ASN A 176 7.28 9.33 -0.04
C ASN A 176 8.23 10.07 -0.98
N ALA A 177 8.52 11.34 -0.66
CA ALA A 177 9.40 12.15 -1.49
C ALA A 177 10.87 11.74 -1.39
N VAL A 178 11.29 11.10 -0.30
CA VAL A 178 12.70 10.76 -0.02
C VAL A 178 13.03 9.37 -0.53
N TYR A 179 12.25 8.37 -0.08
CA TYR A 179 12.48 6.97 -0.45
C TYR A 179 11.38 6.50 -1.39
N ASN A 180 11.79 6.02 -2.56
CA ASN A 180 10.92 5.49 -3.60
C ASN A 180 11.70 4.47 -4.46
N ILE A 181 11.01 3.83 -5.39
CA ILE A 181 11.61 2.82 -6.28
C ILE A 181 12.80 3.34 -7.07
N HIS A 182 12.80 4.61 -7.47
CA HIS A 182 13.92 5.21 -8.22
C HIS A 182 15.13 5.44 -7.33
N TYR A 183 14.91 5.86 -6.06
CA TYR A 183 15.99 5.99 -5.09
C TYR A 183 16.73 4.67 -4.94
N PHE A 184 16.02 3.59 -4.61
CA PHE A 184 16.62 2.28 -4.39
C PHE A 184 17.19 1.66 -5.67
N PHE A 185 16.55 1.90 -6.82
CA PHE A 185 17.11 1.47 -8.11
C PHE A 185 18.48 2.08 -8.40
N ASN A 186 18.66 3.36 -8.09
CA ASN A 186 19.92 4.07 -8.30
C ASN A 186 20.97 3.76 -7.22
N HIS A 187 20.59 3.12 -6.11
CA HIS A 187 21.47 2.76 -5.01
C HIS A 187 21.33 1.26 -4.67
N PRO A 188 21.75 0.35 -5.58
CA PRO A 188 21.49 -1.09 -5.45
C PRO A 188 22.20 -1.73 -4.25
N ASP A 189 23.27 -1.13 -3.73
CA ASP A 189 24.08 -1.65 -2.62
C ASP A 189 23.53 -1.21 -1.25
N ILE A 190 22.53 -0.31 -1.20
CA ILE A 190 21.92 0.14 0.04
C ILE A 190 20.96 -0.93 0.58
N GLU A 191 21.05 -1.22 1.87
CA GLU A 191 20.08 -2.03 2.59
C GLU A 191 18.94 -1.12 3.07
N PRO A 192 17.71 -1.25 2.48
CA PRO A 192 16.64 -0.26 2.67
C PRO A 192 16.21 -0.09 4.11
N LEU A 193 16.11 -1.19 4.86
CA LEU A 193 15.59 -1.17 6.23
C LEU A 193 16.47 -0.34 7.16
N ASN A 194 17.80 -0.53 7.11
CA ASN A 194 18.72 0.21 7.96
C ASN A 194 18.83 1.70 7.55
N GLU A 195 18.87 1.95 6.25
CA GLU A 195 18.87 3.32 5.70
C GLU A 195 17.65 4.12 6.15
N MET A 196 16.47 3.50 6.06
CA MET A 196 15.21 4.14 6.48
C MET A 196 15.10 4.28 7.99
N ILE A 197 15.61 3.32 8.78
CA ILE A 197 15.67 3.44 10.24
C ILE A 197 16.49 4.65 10.63
N GLU A 198 17.70 4.81 10.06
CA GLU A 198 18.57 5.95 10.36
C GLU A 198 17.86 7.28 10.08
N TYR A 199 17.17 7.38 8.96
CA TYR A 199 16.48 8.61 8.59
C TYR A 199 15.23 8.89 9.45
N TYR A 200 14.35 7.88 9.68
CA TYR A 200 13.06 8.12 10.32
C TYR A 200 13.11 8.10 11.85
N SER A 201 14.15 7.55 12.47
CA SER A 201 14.28 7.50 13.93
C SER A 201 14.21 8.88 14.61
N THR A 202 14.55 9.94 13.88
CA THR A 202 14.49 11.32 14.39
C THR A 202 13.34 12.15 13.84
N LYS A 203 12.58 11.63 12.86
CA LYS A 203 11.60 12.42 12.10
C LYS A 203 10.18 11.97 12.27
N ASP A 204 9.94 10.67 12.27
CA ASP A 204 8.60 10.10 12.31
C ASP A 204 8.57 8.83 13.17
N PRO A 205 8.06 8.91 14.41
CA PRO A 205 8.03 7.77 15.30
C PRO A 205 7.08 6.64 14.84
N GLU A 206 6.04 6.92 14.05
CA GLU A 206 5.20 5.86 13.49
C GLU A 206 5.98 5.02 12.49
N ILE A 207 6.63 5.69 11.54
CA ILE A 207 7.45 5.01 10.52
C ILE A 207 8.64 4.31 11.18
N ALA A 208 9.34 4.97 12.10
CA ALA A 208 10.46 4.36 12.83
C ALA A 208 10.02 3.09 13.58
N GLY A 209 8.88 3.12 14.26
CA GLY A 209 8.31 1.97 14.96
C GLY A 209 8.04 0.79 14.02
N LYS A 210 7.43 1.04 12.87
CA LYS A 210 7.16 0.03 11.83
C LYS A 210 8.45 -0.58 11.28
N LEU A 211 9.47 0.23 11.05
CA LEU A 211 10.77 -0.24 10.56
C LEU A 211 11.50 -1.12 11.59
N HIS A 212 11.50 -0.72 12.87
CA HIS A 212 12.04 -1.54 13.95
C HIS A 212 11.27 -2.86 14.13
N TYR A 213 9.94 -2.84 13.96
CA TYR A 213 9.13 -4.05 13.93
C TYR A 213 9.56 -4.99 12.79
N LEU A 214 9.73 -4.48 11.56
CA LEU A 214 10.23 -5.27 10.42
C LEU A 214 11.63 -5.84 10.68
N LYS A 215 12.46 -5.13 11.43
CA LYS A 215 13.79 -5.58 11.85
C LYS A 215 13.76 -6.66 12.93
N GLY A 216 12.60 -6.87 13.59
CA GLY A 216 12.48 -7.74 14.76
C GLY A 216 12.99 -7.10 16.05
N ASP A 217 13.34 -5.81 16.04
CA ASP A 217 13.71 -5.04 17.22
C ASP A 217 12.47 -4.50 17.93
N TYR A 218 11.75 -5.38 18.58
CA TYR A 218 10.48 -5.06 19.25
C TYR A 218 10.66 -4.08 20.42
N VAL A 219 11.84 -4.03 21.04
CA VAL A 219 12.14 -3.06 22.12
C VAL A 219 12.13 -1.64 21.60
N SER A 220 12.82 -1.38 20.50
CA SER A 220 12.79 -0.07 19.84
C SER A 220 11.42 0.22 19.24
N ALA A 221 10.76 -0.79 18.63
CA ALA A 221 9.41 -0.64 18.10
C ALA A 221 8.44 -0.12 19.19
N ILE A 222 8.40 -0.71 20.38
CA ILE A 222 7.54 -0.27 21.49
C ILE A 222 7.88 1.15 21.94
N ARG A 223 9.15 1.52 22.02
CA ARG A 223 9.54 2.90 22.37
C ARG A 223 8.96 3.91 21.39
N TYR A 224 9.07 3.65 20.11
CA TYR A 224 8.51 4.51 19.05
C TYR A 224 6.98 4.49 19.02
N ILE A 225 6.34 3.35 19.29
CA ILE A 225 4.88 3.28 19.46
C ILE A 225 4.42 4.20 20.60
N ILE A 226 5.06 4.14 21.75
CA ILE A 226 4.71 4.99 22.90
C ILE A 226 4.89 6.47 22.55
N GLN A 227 5.99 6.82 21.87
CA GLN A 227 6.22 8.18 21.41
C GLN A 227 5.16 8.64 20.40
N PHE A 228 4.82 7.81 19.41
CA PHE A 228 3.75 8.07 18.44
C PHE A 228 2.40 8.29 19.13
N CYS A 229 2.02 7.42 20.07
CA CYS A 229 0.80 7.58 20.86
C CYS A 229 0.82 8.89 21.65
N THR A 230 1.93 9.24 22.29
CA THR A 230 2.10 10.47 23.05
C THR A 230 1.88 11.71 22.20
N LEU A 231 2.52 11.78 21.04
CA LEU A 231 2.39 12.92 20.11
C LEU A 231 0.99 13.01 19.51
N SER A 232 0.38 11.87 19.20
CA SER A 232 -0.99 11.81 18.66
C SER A 232 -2.01 12.29 19.69
N LEU A 233 -1.89 11.84 20.94
CA LEU A 233 -2.74 12.30 22.04
C LEU A 233 -2.55 13.80 22.31
N SER A 234 -1.31 14.28 22.35
CA SER A 234 -1.02 15.72 22.52
C SER A 234 -1.71 16.56 21.44
N ARG A 235 -1.63 16.13 20.19
CA ARG A 235 -2.26 16.82 19.06
C ARG A 235 -3.77 16.87 19.18
N GLU A 236 -4.41 15.76 19.55
CA GLU A 236 -5.87 15.70 19.68
C GLU A 236 -6.38 16.49 20.88
N VAL A 237 -5.70 16.44 22.02
CA VAL A 237 -6.03 17.30 23.18
C VAL A 237 -5.91 18.78 22.80
N LYS A 238 -4.84 19.16 22.07
CA LYS A 238 -4.65 20.54 21.58
C LYS A 238 -5.78 20.99 20.67
N LYS A 239 -6.27 20.14 19.76
CA LYS A 239 -7.41 20.46 18.91
C LYS A 239 -8.67 20.73 19.74
N CYS A 240 -8.93 19.92 20.76
CA CYS A 240 -10.07 20.11 21.65
C CYS A 240 -9.93 21.39 22.48
N LEU A 241 -8.75 21.73 22.98
CA LEU A 241 -8.50 22.96 23.72
C LEU A 241 -8.68 24.21 22.86
N ASN A 242 -8.30 24.13 21.59
CA ASN A 242 -8.45 25.22 20.63
C ASN A 242 -9.89 25.40 20.13
N ASN A 243 -10.70 24.33 20.12
CA ASN A 243 -12.07 24.36 19.64
C ASN A 243 -12.95 23.37 20.42
N LYS A 244 -13.87 23.89 21.24
CA LYS A 244 -14.79 23.08 22.07
C LYS A 244 -15.66 22.11 21.23
N PHE A 245 -15.99 22.47 19.99
CA PHE A 245 -16.72 21.59 19.07
C PHE A 245 -15.98 20.28 18.80
N ASN A 246 -14.65 20.32 18.71
CA ASN A 246 -13.85 19.11 18.51
C ASN A 246 -13.95 18.10 19.66
N LEU A 247 -14.39 18.52 20.84
CA LEU A 247 -14.56 17.64 21.99
C LEU A 247 -15.66 16.59 21.75
N ASP A 248 -16.70 16.91 20.99
CA ASP A 248 -17.78 16.00 20.69
C ASP A 248 -17.30 14.85 19.75
N PHE A 249 -16.31 15.16 18.91
CA PHE A 249 -15.68 14.21 18.00
C PHE A 249 -14.44 13.53 18.59
N PHE A 250 -13.99 13.95 19.77
CA PHE A 250 -12.85 13.33 20.42
C PHE A 250 -13.15 11.87 20.77
N GLY A 251 -12.27 10.97 20.35
CA GLY A 251 -12.36 9.55 20.66
C GLY A 251 -11.00 8.88 20.56
N LEU A 252 -10.57 8.26 21.64
CA LEU A 252 -9.26 7.62 21.73
C LEU A 252 -9.08 6.54 20.65
N SER A 253 -10.11 5.74 20.40
CA SER A 253 -10.09 4.70 19.36
C SER A 253 -9.91 5.22 17.92
N ARG A 254 -10.16 6.53 17.70
CA ARG A 254 -9.93 7.20 16.41
C ARG A 254 -8.58 7.89 16.35
N THR A 255 -8.07 8.32 17.52
CA THR A 255 -6.84 9.09 17.65
C THR A 255 -5.60 8.26 17.33
N VAL A 256 -5.61 6.99 17.75
CA VAL A 256 -4.54 6.05 17.46
C VAL A 256 -5.15 4.81 16.80
N ARG A 257 -4.71 4.52 15.58
CA ARG A 257 -5.18 3.34 14.85
C ARG A 257 -4.59 2.10 15.50
N ASN A 258 -5.45 1.12 15.80
CA ASN A 258 -5.00 -0.19 16.21
C ASN A 258 -4.44 -0.94 15.01
N GLU A 259 -3.14 -1.07 14.95
CA GLU A 259 -2.44 -1.79 13.90
C GLU A 259 -1.83 -3.06 14.49
N LYS A 260 -1.95 -4.16 13.79
CA LYS A 260 -1.48 -5.48 14.24
C LYS A 260 -0.02 -5.48 14.73
N TRP A 261 0.85 -4.72 14.08
CA TRP A 261 2.26 -4.62 14.46
C TRP A 261 2.51 -4.06 15.87
N ILE A 262 1.59 -3.21 16.37
CA ILE A 262 1.65 -2.66 17.74
C ILE A 262 1.45 -3.78 18.76
N ILE A 263 0.39 -4.56 18.56
CA ILE A 263 0.02 -5.66 19.45
C ILE A 263 1.07 -6.77 19.40
N ASP A 264 1.51 -7.14 18.21
CA ASP A 264 2.55 -8.15 18.02
C ASP A 264 3.83 -7.73 18.74
N SER A 265 4.24 -6.45 18.66
CA SER A 265 5.40 -5.93 19.38
C SER A 265 5.23 -6.05 20.90
N TYR A 266 4.05 -5.69 21.42
CA TYR A 266 3.75 -5.83 22.86
C TYR A 266 3.78 -7.29 23.32
N ILE A 267 3.18 -8.22 22.57
CA ILE A 267 3.15 -9.66 22.87
C ILE A 267 4.58 -10.21 22.89
N GLN A 268 5.41 -9.85 21.92
CA GLN A 268 6.80 -10.32 21.84
C GLN A 268 7.60 -9.85 23.08
N ILE A 269 7.45 -8.60 23.47
CA ILE A 269 8.16 -8.09 24.66
C ILE A 269 7.63 -8.71 25.94
N SER A 270 6.31 -8.86 26.08
CA SER A 270 5.70 -9.46 27.27
C SER A 270 6.14 -10.90 27.49
N ASN A 271 6.37 -11.65 26.39
CA ASN A 271 6.76 -13.04 26.45
C ASN A 271 8.27 -13.25 26.63
N TYR A 272 9.10 -12.36 26.10
CA TYR A 272 10.55 -12.58 25.95
C TYR A 272 11.43 -11.46 26.53
N GLY A 273 10.84 -10.36 27.02
CA GLY A 273 11.59 -9.18 27.43
C GLY A 273 11.40 -8.79 28.90
N ASN A 274 12.44 -8.21 29.49
CA ASN A 274 12.40 -7.55 30.79
C ASN A 274 12.30 -6.01 30.64
N LEU A 275 11.48 -5.53 29.67
CA LEU A 275 11.34 -4.12 29.43
C LEU A 275 10.32 -3.52 30.41
N ASP A 276 10.74 -2.53 31.18
CA ASP A 276 9.82 -1.73 32.00
C ASP A 276 9.06 -0.71 31.12
N ILE A 277 7.96 -1.18 30.53
CA ILE A 277 7.09 -0.36 29.68
C ILE A 277 6.53 0.83 30.48
N SER A 278 6.22 0.65 31.77
CA SER A 278 5.67 1.71 32.61
C SER A 278 6.62 2.90 32.67
N SER A 279 7.89 2.66 32.98
CA SER A 279 8.90 3.71 33.01
C SER A 279 9.07 4.43 31.67
N ILE A 280 8.94 3.71 30.55
CA ILE A 280 9.00 4.33 29.22
C ILE A 280 7.80 5.24 28.98
N ILE A 281 6.59 4.81 29.34
CA ILE A 281 5.37 5.62 29.22
C ILE A 281 5.47 6.87 30.11
N GLU A 282 5.93 6.71 31.36
CA GLU A 282 6.13 7.83 32.26
C GLU A 282 7.12 8.85 31.72
N LEU A 283 8.26 8.38 31.21
CA LEU A 283 9.26 9.25 30.59
C LEU A 283 8.69 10.01 29.38
N ASN A 284 7.89 9.36 28.55
CA ASN A 284 7.24 10.01 27.41
C ASN A 284 6.20 11.06 27.86
N TYR A 285 5.42 10.76 28.91
CA TYR A 285 4.55 11.76 29.51
C TYR A 285 5.32 13.00 29.94
N GLU A 286 6.42 12.82 30.67
CA GLU A 286 7.23 13.93 31.20
C GLU A 286 7.96 14.71 30.10
N SER A 287 8.44 14.03 29.07
CA SER A 287 9.32 14.63 28.04
C SER A 287 8.56 15.16 26.83
N HIS A 288 7.46 14.51 26.41
CA HIS A 288 6.83 14.75 25.11
C HIS A 288 5.35 15.10 25.18
N PHE A 289 4.64 14.82 26.29
CA PHE A 289 3.23 15.18 26.40
C PHE A 289 3.07 16.66 26.78
N GLU A 290 2.47 17.46 25.89
CA GLU A 290 2.39 18.91 26.03
C GLU A 290 1.32 19.39 27.05
N HIS A 291 0.32 18.54 27.37
CA HIS A 291 -0.89 18.95 28.10
C HIS A 291 -0.99 18.34 29.52
N LYS A 292 0.13 18.27 30.24
CA LYS A 292 0.22 17.71 31.61
C LYS A 292 -0.66 18.45 32.61
N GLY A 293 -0.92 19.74 32.41
CA GLY A 293 -1.82 20.52 33.25
C GLY A 293 -3.32 20.22 33.02
N VAL A 294 -3.65 19.54 31.92
CA VAL A 294 -5.03 19.20 31.53
C VAL A 294 -5.31 17.73 31.80
N ILE A 295 -4.48 16.86 31.30
CA ILE A 295 -4.61 15.39 31.43
C ILE A 295 -3.62 14.90 32.47
N ASN A 296 -4.11 14.23 33.50
CA ASN A 296 -3.23 13.71 34.54
C ASN A 296 -2.45 12.48 34.07
N LYS A 297 -1.33 12.22 34.75
CA LYS A 297 -0.37 11.15 34.43
C LYS A 297 -1.01 9.76 34.44
N ASP A 298 -1.83 9.47 35.46
CA ASP A 298 -2.44 8.15 35.62
C ASP A 298 -3.39 7.83 34.47
N LEU A 299 -4.19 8.83 34.03
CA LEU A 299 -5.10 8.67 32.88
C LEU A 299 -4.31 8.45 31.59
N PHE A 300 -3.22 9.21 31.40
CA PHE A 300 -2.34 9.06 30.24
C PHE A 300 -1.72 7.65 30.20
N ILE A 301 -1.14 7.17 31.31
CA ILE A 301 -0.52 5.85 31.40
C ILE A 301 -1.53 4.74 31.05
N LYS A 302 -2.73 4.79 31.64
CA LYS A 302 -3.80 3.83 31.35
C LYS A 302 -4.17 3.83 29.87
N THR A 303 -4.23 5.01 29.26
CA THR A 303 -4.56 5.16 27.85
C THR A 303 -3.52 4.52 26.95
N VAL A 304 -2.24 4.77 27.17
CA VAL A 304 -1.17 4.18 26.37
C VAL A 304 -1.14 2.66 26.54
N TYR A 305 -1.37 2.14 27.73
CA TYR A 305 -1.50 0.69 27.94
C TYR A 305 -2.69 0.09 27.20
N ALA A 306 -3.87 0.75 27.24
CA ALA A 306 -5.05 0.29 26.53
C ALA A 306 -4.83 0.26 25.00
N PHE A 307 -4.05 1.19 24.47
CA PHE A 307 -3.62 1.18 23.07
C PHE A 307 -2.75 -0.02 22.74
N ILE A 308 -1.65 -0.18 23.48
CA ILE A 308 -0.67 -1.23 23.19
C ILE A 308 -1.28 -2.62 23.31
N LYS A 309 -2.30 -2.77 24.18
CA LYS A 309 -3.03 -4.03 24.42
C LYS A 309 -4.30 -4.20 23.57
N GLU A 310 -4.67 -3.21 22.78
CA GLU A 310 -5.91 -3.18 21.99
C GLU A 310 -7.21 -3.33 22.82
N GLU A 311 -7.24 -2.78 24.01
CA GLU A 311 -8.38 -2.82 24.91
C GLU A 311 -9.44 -1.77 24.53
N ARG A 312 -10.20 -1.97 23.44
CA ARG A 312 -11.15 -0.99 22.88
C ARG A 312 -12.21 -0.53 23.89
N GLY A 313 -12.80 -1.46 24.62
CA GLY A 313 -13.81 -1.12 25.63
C GLY A 313 -13.26 -0.28 26.79
N GLU A 314 -11.96 -0.36 27.09
CA GLU A 314 -11.31 0.50 28.05
C GLU A 314 -11.03 1.87 27.43
N LEU A 315 -10.61 1.94 26.17
CA LEU A 315 -10.41 3.21 25.44
C LEU A 315 -11.69 4.06 25.37
N ASP A 316 -12.85 3.44 25.22
CA ASP A 316 -14.14 4.16 25.23
C ASP A 316 -14.42 4.80 26.58
N LYS A 317 -14.20 4.08 27.69
CA LYS A 317 -14.34 4.63 29.05
C LYS A 317 -13.33 5.73 29.35
N LEU A 318 -12.08 5.56 28.91
CA LEU A 318 -11.02 6.56 29.07
C LEU A 318 -11.32 7.82 28.25
N THR A 319 -11.99 7.68 27.11
CA THR A 319 -12.46 8.81 26.27
C THR A 319 -13.32 9.79 27.09
N ASP A 320 -14.27 9.28 27.87
CA ASP A 320 -15.16 10.11 28.68
C ASP A 320 -14.37 10.84 29.79
N GLN A 321 -13.39 10.18 30.40
CA GLN A 321 -12.53 10.81 31.39
C GLN A 321 -11.65 11.92 30.79
N TYR A 322 -11.14 11.74 29.56
CA TYR A 322 -10.42 12.79 28.85
C TYR A 322 -11.31 14.00 28.58
N LYS A 323 -12.53 13.77 28.08
CA LYS A 323 -13.51 14.82 27.82
C LYS A 323 -13.84 15.61 29.08
N GLU A 324 -13.99 14.93 30.22
CA GLU A 324 -14.25 15.58 31.50
C GLU A 324 -13.07 16.47 31.95
N GLN A 325 -11.83 15.97 31.89
CA GLN A 325 -10.66 16.76 32.26
C GLN A 325 -10.47 17.97 31.34
N ILE A 326 -10.69 17.82 30.02
CA ILE A 326 -10.61 18.93 29.08
C ILE A 326 -11.72 19.97 29.37
N LYS A 327 -12.98 19.54 29.61
CA LYS A 327 -14.08 20.43 29.98
C LYS A 327 -13.79 21.24 31.22
N ASN A 328 -13.19 20.65 32.23
CA ASN A 328 -12.83 21.32 33.46
C ASN A 328 -11.81 22.45 33.26
N THR A 329 -11.02 22.40 32.19
CA THR A 329 -10.10 23.48 31.81
C THR A 329 -10.84 24.68 31.25
N TYR A 330 -11.89 24.47 30.44
CA TYR A 330 -12.71 25.55 29.90
C TYR A 330 -13.45 26.34 30.99
N THR A 331 -13.86 25.67 32.07
CA THR A 331 -14.62 26.32 33.16
C THR A 331 -13.74 27.14 34.09
N LYS A 332 -12.42 26.94 34.08
CA LYS A 332 -11.47 27.70 34.90
C LYS A 332 -11.04 29.02 34.29
N ASP A 333 -11.00 29.11 32.95
CA ASP A 333 -10.47 30.27 32.22
C ASP A 333 -11.55 31.19 31.61
N SER A 334 -12.85 30.83 31.69
CA SER A 334 -13.93 31.59 31.08
C SER A 334 -14.64 32.48 32.10
N ASP A 335 -14.53 33.79 31.91
CA ASP A 335 -15.59 34.72 32.35
C ASP A 335 -16.88 34.37 31.59
N PRO A 336 -18.01 34.05 32.27
CA PRO A 336 -19.10 33.28 31.65
C PRO A 336 -19.94 34.04 30.61
N LYS A 337 -19.61 35.26 30.24
CA LYS A 337 -20.48 36.11 29.43
C LYS A 337 -20.09 36.40 27.98
N GLU A 338 -18.85 36.23 27.60
CA GLU A 338 -18.41 36.60 26.23
C GLU A 338 -18.20 35.48 25.24
N GLU A 339 -17.95 34.28 25.69
CA GLU A 339 -17.54 33.18 24.81
C GLU A 339 -18.69 32.27 24.31
N LEU A 340 -19.85 32.37 24.94
CA LEU A 340 -21.02 31.49 24.62
C LEU A 340 -21.76 31.86 23.34
N LEU A 341 -21.40 32.94 22.69
CA LEU A 341 -22.15 33.45 21.51
C LEU A 341 -21.48 33.24 20.15
N ASN A 342 -20.22 32.83 20.05
CA ASN A 342 -19.50 32.98 18.77
C ASN A 342 -18.78 31.79 18.18
N THR A 343 -18.94 30.57 18.67
CA THR A 343 -18.45 29.41 17.95
C THR A 343 -19.60 28.45 17.61
N SER A 344 -20.50 28.92 16.79
CA SER A 344 -21.45 28.02 16.14
C SER A 344 -20.71 27.13 15.15
N PHE A 345 -21.24 25.94 14.90
CA PHE A 345 -20.77 25.03 13.86
C PHE A 345 -20.55 25.74 12.51
N GLU A 346 -21.42 26.71 12.18
CA GLU A 346 -21.31 27.53 10.99
C GLU A 346 -20.05 28.41 10.97
N THR A 347 -19.62 28.95 12.12
CA THR A 347 -18.39 29.75 12.20
C THR A 347 -17.15 28.84 12.02
N TYR A 348 -17.19 27.63 12.56
CA TYR A 348 -16.11 26.62 12.34
C TYR A 348 -16.04 26.21 10.87
N LEU A 349 -17.18 25.87 10.25
CA LEU A 349 -17.23 25.53 8.83
C LEU A 349 -16.74 26.67 7.95
N ALA A 350 -17.13 27.91 8.28
CA ALA A 350 -16.67 29.09 7.57
C ALA A 350 -15.16 29.31 7.69
N GLN A 351 -14.58 29.05 8.87
CA GLN A 351 -13.12 29.14 9.07
C GLN A 351 -12.35 28.03 8.34
N GLU A 352 -12.86 26.80 8.34
CA GLU A 352 -12.23 25.71 7.58
C GLU A 352 -12.38 25.94 6.07
N ALA A 353 -13.55 26.38 5.60
CA ALA A 353 -13.76 26.77 4.22
C ALA A 353 -12.83 27.93 3.80
N ALA A 354 -12.63 28.92 4.67
CA ALA A 354 -11.69 30.02 4.40
C ALA A 354 -10.23 29.54 4.30
N LYS A 355 -9.83 28.56 5.10
CA LYS A 355 -8.48 27.95 4.97
C LYS A 355 -8.33 27.13 3.68
N GLU A 356 -9.37 26.40 3.29
CA GLU A 356 -9.38 25.66 2.02
C GLU A 356 -9.35 26.59 0.82
N VAL A 357 -10.09 27.71 0.87
CA VAL A 357 -10.05 28.75 -0.17
C VAL A 357 -8.66 29.39 -0.25
N ALA A 358 -8.04 29.73 0.88
CA ALA A 358 -6.69 30.29 0.90
C ALA A 358 -5.64 29.30 0.35
N LEU A 359 -5.80 28.00 0.62
CA LEU A 359 -4.96 26.95 0.04
C LEU A 359 -5.19 26.81 -1.47
N LEU A 360 -6.45 26.92 -1.90
CA LEU A 360 -6.82 26.87 -3.32
C LEU A 360 -6.25 28.07 -4.08
N ASP A 361 -6.35 29.28 -3.50
CA ASP A 361 -5.77 30.50 -4.07
C ASP A 361 -4.24 30.36 -4.22
N LEU A 362 -3.56 29.81 -3.22
CA LEU A 362 -2.13 29.58 -3.26
C LEU A 362 -1.75 28.53 -4.32
N LEU A 363 -2.56 27.49 -4.51
CA LEU A 363 -2.39 26.50 -5.57
C LEU A 363 -2.62 27.14 -6.95
N ILE A 364 -3.66 27.96 -7.11
CA ILE A 364 -3.98 28.64 -8.38
C ILE A 364 -2.87 29.58 -8.82
N GLU A 365 -2.20 30.28 -7.89
CA GLU A 365 -1.07 31.15 -8.19
C GLU A 365 0.19 30.40 -8.72
N HIS A 366 0.30 29.09 -8.45
CA HIS A 366 1.47 28.28 -8.80
C HIS A 366 1.21 27.25 -9.91
N LEU A 367 -0.03 27.13 -10.40
CA LEU A 367 -0.40 26.23 -11.49
C LEU A 367 -0.39 26.97 -12.83
N ASP A 368 0.10 26.30 -13.86
CA ASP A 368 -0.04 26.79 -15.24
C ASP A 368 -1.48 26.61 -15.75
N ILE A 369 -1.78 27.22 -16.91
CA ILE A 369 -3.13 27.25 -17.49
C ILE A 369 -3.64 25.84 -17.78
N GLU A 370 -2.79 24.91 -18.23
CA GLU A 370 -3.17 23.53 -18.56
C GLU A 370 -3.55 22.75 -17.31
N MET A 371 -2.82 22.94 -16.20
CA MET A 371 -3.14 22.34 -14.90
C MET A 371 -4.43 22.92 -14.30
N LEU A 372 -4.70 24.22 -14.47
CA LEU A 372 -5.94 24.86 -14.03
C LEU A 372 -7.15 24.33 -14.78
N GLU A 373 -7.07 24.12 -16.09
CA GLU A 373 -8.14 23.53 -16.91
C GLU A 373 -8.39 22.06 -16.51
N ALA A 374 -7.35 21.28 -16.24
CA ALA A 374 -7.46 19.92 -15.76
C ALA A 374 -8.13 19.84 -14.37
N LEU A 375 -7.78 20.75 -13.46
CA LEU A 375 -8.39 20.86 -12.13
C LEU A 375 -9.87 21.21 -12.24
N ARG A 376 -10.22 22.18 -13.08
CA ARG A 376 -11.59 22.59 -13.34
C ARG A 376 -12.45 21.42 -13.84
N THR A 377 -11.96 20.70 -14.84
CA THR A 377 -12.67 19.52 -15.39
C THR A 377 -12.91 18.45 -14.32
N ARG A 378 -11.94 18.25 -13.44
CA ARG A 378 -12.05 17.25 -12.36
C ARG A 378 -13.04 17.67 -11.27
N VAL A 379 -13.12 18.96 -10.95
CA VAL A 379 -14.10 19.50 -10.02
C VAL A 379 -15.52 19.42 -10.62
N GLU A 380 -15.71 19.76 -11.88
CA GLU A 380 -16.99 19.64 -12.58
C GLU A 380 -17.50 18.19 -12.62
N LEU A 381 -16.61 17.23 -12.89
CA LEU A 381 -16.92 15.79 -12.81
C LEU A 381 -17.35 15.37 -11.40
N LYS A 382 -16.65 15.88 -10.38
CA LYS A 382 -16.96 15.53 -8.99
C LYS A 382 -18.31 16.11 -8.54
N ILE A 383 -18.63 17.32 -8.94
CA ILE A 383 -19.93 17.95 -8.66
C ILE A 383 -21.06 17.13 -9.32
N SER A 384 -20.88 16.71 -10.58
CA SER A 384 -21.89 15.89 -11.28
C SER A 384 -22.12 14.53 -10.62
N GLU A 385 -21.09 13.92 -9.98
CA GLU A 385 -21.25 12.69 -9.21
C GLU A 385 -22.16 12.90 -7.98
N TYR A 386 -22.05 14.04 -7.29
CA TYR A 386 -22.90 14.35 -6.14
C TYR A 386 -24.35 14.71 -6.51
N GLU A 387 -24.58 15.35 -7.66
CA GLU A 387 -25.93 15.69 -8.12
C GLU A 387 -26.75 14.44 -8.54
N PHE A 388 -26.09 13.35 -8.93
CA PHE A 388 -26.75 12.08 -9.27
C PHE A 388 -27.21 11.28 -8.04
N ASP A 389 -26.57 11.45 -6.88
CA ASP A 389 -26.91 10.71 -5.65
C ASP A 389 -28.12 11.33 -4.90
N GLU A 390 -28.50 12.56 -5.18
CA GLU A 390 -29.67 13.23 -4.53
C GLU A 390 -31.02 12.88 -5.18
N ASP A 391 -31.06 12.41 -6.42
CA ASP A 391 -32.28 12.06 -7.12
C ASP A 391 -32.80 10.64 -6.84
N ASP A 392 -32.04 9.81 -6.10
CA ASP A 392 -32.39 8.42 -5.73
C ASP A 392 -32.83 8.25 -4.25
N GLN A 393 -33.13 9.32 -3.51
CA GLN A 393 -33.73 9.30 -2.16
C GLN A 393 -35.17 9.85 -2.19
#